data_52a680cf765a36b3f8ac7657324f670f
#
_entry.id   52a680cf765a36b3f8ac7657324f670f
#
_cell.length_a   1.000
_cell.length_b   1.000
_cell.length_c   1.000
_cell.angle_alpha   90.00
_cell.angle_beta   90.00
_cell.angle_gamma   90.00
#
_symmetry.space_group_name_H-M   'P 1'
#
loop_
_entity.id
_entity.type
_entity.pdbx_description
1 polymer ?
#
loop_
_entity_poly.entity_id
_entity_poly.type
_entity_poly.pdbx_seq_one_letter_code
_entity_poly.pdbx_strand_id
1 'polypeptide(L)'
;TQSRSSAASDVYKRQIYESTVMNKLHGENAVLIGKLNMDEFAMGGSTETSYFKKTLNPFDHTAVPGGSSGGSAAAVAAGLVPFSLGSDTGGSIRQPAAYCGVVGMKPTYGRVSRFGLVAFASSLDQIGPITRNVKDNAIVLETISCVDANDSTSAPVEDVDFTSDIGKDIKGLKVALPKEYLGEGVSEEVKTSVKEAVETLKSLGAEVGEVSLPNTKYGIPSYYVIASSEASANLARFDGIRYGYHSKEAQSLEELYKMSRSEGFGAEVKRRIFLGTFALSSGYYDAYYKKSQKVRTLIKNDFDKVFEEYDVVVGPTAPTTAFNLGEEIDDPLTMYANDLLTTPVNLAGLPGISVPCGQFNGRPIGLQFIGKPFDEKTLYRVAYQYETHYNLHDAYEKL
;
A
#
# COMPACT_ATOMS: atom_id res chain seq x y z
N THR A 1 -3.55 -14.03 5.59
CA THR A 1 -4.46 -13.27 6.45
C THR A 1 -5.46 -12.55 5.58
N GLN A 2 -6.58 -13.20 5.29
CA GLN A 2 -7.67 -12.45 4.70
C GLN A 2 -8.19 -11.52 5.76
N SER A 3 -8.06 -10.25 5.48
CA SER A 3 -8.73 -9.26 6.27
C SER A 3 -10.24 -9.51 6.20
N ARG A 4 -10.87 -9.50 7.33
CA ARG A 4 -12.33 -9.45 7.45
C ARG A 4 -12.86 -8.06 7.12
N SER A 5 -12.26 -7.37 6.15
CA SER A 5 -12.58 -5.98 5.85
C SER A 5 -13.90 -5.79 5.13
N SER A 6 -14.56 -6.87 4.78
CA SER A 6 -15.85 -6.76 4.15
C SER A 6 -16.84 -7.72 4.77
N ALA A 7 -17.99 -7.22 5.18
CA ALA A 7 -19.14 -8.02 5.57
C ALA A 7 -19.45 -9.10 4.52
N ALA A 8 -19.22 -8.78 3.27
CA ALA A 8 -19.45 -9.70 2.15
C ALA A 8 -18.45 -10.85 2.09
N SER A 9 -17.19 -10.68 2.53
CA SER A 9 -16.21 -11.76 2.52
C SER A 9 -16.24 -12.60 3.80
N ASP A 10 -16.69 -12.03 4.89
CA ASP A 10 -16.49 -12.59 6.23
C ASP A 10 -17.58 -13.55 6.69
N VAL A 11 -18.80 -13.26 6.32
CA VAL A 11 -19.97 -14.01 6.83
C VAL A 11 -20.05 -15.41 6.24
N TYR A 12 -19.34 -15.70 5.15
CA TYR A 12 -19.60 -16.89 4.34
C TYR A 12 -18.42 -17.76 4.01
N LYS A 13 -17.18 -17.35 4.37
CA LYS A 13 -16.05 -18.15 3.99
C LYS A 13 -15.02 -18.26 5.10
N ARG A 14 -15.19 -19.23 5.94
CA ARG A 14 -14.01 -19.97 6.41
C ARG A 14 -13.45 -20.64 5.17
N GLN A 15 -12.37 -20.08 4.62
CA GLN A 15 -11.70 -20.76 3.54
C GLN A 15 -11.24 -22.11 4.03
N ILE A 16 -11.40 -23.09 3.15
CA ILE A 16 -10.93 -24.45 3.37
C ILE A 16 -9.43 -24.61 3.03
N TYR A 17 -8.76 -23.51 2.70
CA TYR A 17 -7.33 -23.43 2.39
C TYR A 17 -6.70 -22.19 3.01
N GLU A 18 -5.41 -22.25 3.29
CA GLU A 18 -4.60 -21.12 3.74
C GLU A 18 -4.00 -20.37 2.55
N SER A 19 -3.77 -19.06 2.72
CA SER A 19 -2.98 -18.28 1.76
C SER A 19 -1.51 -18.72 1.80
N THR A 20 -0.82 -18.57 0.66
CA THR A 20 0.59 -18.93 0.57
C THR A 20 1.44 -18.20 1.61
N VAL A 21 1.18 -16.90 1.83
CA VAL A 21 1.91 -16.13 2.85
C VAL A 21 1.70 -16.67 4.27
N MET A 22 0.49 -17.14 4.59
CA MET A 22 0.24 -17.74 5.90
C MET A 22 0.89 -19.11 6.05
N ASN A 23 0.87 -19.94 5.02
CA ASN A 23 1.58 -21.23 5.01
C ASN A 23 3.08 -21.03 5.22
N LYS A 24 3.68 -20.02 4.57
CA LYS A 24 5.09 -19.66 4.77
C LYS A 24 5.38 -19.24 6.21
N LEU A 25 4.59 -18.34 6.78
CA LEU A 25 4.74 -17.90 8.16
C LEU A 25 4.55 -19.05 9.17
N HIS A 26 3.58 -19.92 8.96
CA HIS A 26 3.39 -21.10 9.80
C HIS A 26 4.57 -22.07 9.71
N GLY A 27 5.20 -22.20 8.53
CA GLY A 27 6.43 -22.98 8.34
C GLY A 27 7.59 -22.49 9.19
N GLU A 28 7.64 -21.18 9.47
CA GLU A 28 8.61 -20.54 10.38
C GLU A 28 8.11 -20.45 11.84
N ASN A 29 7.08 -21.20 12.18
CA ASN A 29 6.47 -21.22 13.52
C ASN A 29 5.88 -19.89 14.00
N ALA A 30 5.52 -19.00 13.08
CA ALA A 30 4.84 -17.77 13.46
C ALA A 30 3.41 -18.06 13.96
N VAL A 31 3.03 -17.42 15.06
CA VAL A 31 1.72 -17.59 15.68
C VAL A 31 0.78 -16.51 15.22
N LEU A 32 -0.35 -16.90 14.60
CA LEU A 32 -1.41 -15.97 14.24
C LEU A 32 -2.19 -15.53 15.47
N ILE A 33 -1.99 -14.29 15.93
CA ILE A 33 -2.66 -13.74 17.11
C ILE A 33 -4.08 -13.25 16.76
N GLY A 34 -4.27 -12.73 15.53
CA GLY A 34 -5.58 -12.23 15.12
C GLY A 34 -5.60 -11.65 13.71
N LYS A 35 -6.75 -11.11 13.34
CA LYS A 35 -6.97 -10.36 12.10
C LYS A 35 -7.14 -8.90 12.44
N LEU A 36 -6.62 -8.04 11.59
CA LEU A 36 -6.56 -6.61 11.81
C LEU A 36 -7.60 -5.87 10.96
N ASN A 37 -8.04 -4.71 11.45
CA ASN A 37 -9.02 -3.88 10.77
C ASN A 37 -8.42 -3.21 9.53
N MET A 38 -9.27 -2.91 8.54
CA MET A 38 -8.87 -2.21 7.32
C MET A 38 -10.10 -1.59 6.64
N ASP A 39 -9.88 -0.77 5.64
CA ASP A 39 -10.95 -0.30 4.76
C ASP A 39 -11.59 -1.47 4.02
N GLU A 40 -12.90 -1.40 3.77
CA GLU A 40 -13.66 -2.46 3.14
C GLU A 40 -13.12 -2.82 1.74
N PHE A 41 -12.82 -4.09 1.49
CA PHE A 41 -12.20 -4.60 0.25
C PHE A 41 -10.91 -3.88 -0.17
N ALA A 42 -10.14 -3.35 0.79
CA ALA A 42 -8.94 -2.55 0.55
C ALA A 42 -9.23 -1.22 -0.20
N MET A 43 -10.44 -0.70 -0.13
CA MET A 43 -10.90 0.51 -0.80
C MET A 43 -11.09 1.65 0.19
N GLY A 44 -10.05 2.45 0.36
CA GLY A 44 -10.02 3.60 1.26
C GLY A 44 -8.59 4.03 1.53
N GLY A 45 -8.44 5.12 2.29
CA GLY A 45 -7.14 5.70 2.66
C GLY A 45 -7.06 6.07 4.15
N SER A 46 -8.06 5.70 4.97
CA SER A 46 -8.16 6.13 6.36
C SER A 46 -8.60 5.06 7.36
N THR A 47 -9.02 3.88 6.88
CA THR A 47 -9.64 2.81 7.66
C THR A 47 -11.01 3.20 8.26
N GLU A 48 -11.57 4.34 7.85
CA GLU A 48 -12.89 4.79 8.28
C GLU A 48 -14.03 4.11 7.52
N THR A 49 -13.77 3.57 6.32
CA THR A 49 -14.75 2.82 5.51
C THR A 49 -14.89 1.36 5.95
N SER A 50 -14.21 0.96 7.03
CA SER A 50 -14.35 -0.39 7.58
C SER A 50 -15.79 -0.68 8.00
N TYR A 51 -16.26 -1.87 7.66
CA TYR A 51 -17.57 -2.35 8.11
C TYR A 51 -17.70 -2.47 9.64
N PHE A 52 -16.59 -2.79 10.34
CA PHE A 52 -16.66 -3.06 11.79
C PHE A 52 -16.65 -1.80 12.63
N LYS A 53 -15.61 -0.98 12.50
CA LYS A 53 -15.42 0.27 13.22
C LYS A 53 -14.21 1.04 12.70
N LYS A 54 -14.09 2.30 13.09
CA LYS A 54 -12.89 3.11 12.86
C LYS A 54 -11.72 2.57 13.69
N THR A 55 -10.51 2.71 13.15
CA THR A 55 -9.25 2.48 13.88
C THR A 55 -8.63 3.83 14.19
N LEU A 56 -8.09 4.00 15.38
CA LEU A 56 -7.45 5.23 15.81
C LEU A 56 -5.94 5.16 15.53
N ASN A 57 -5.32 6.31 15.27
CA ASN A 57 -3.88 6.41 15.15
C ASN A 57 -3.25 6.36 16.56
N PRO A 58 -2.26 5.47 16.82
CA PRO A 58 -1.65 5.39 18.15
C PRO A 58 -0.93 6.65 18.61
N PHE A 59 -0.39 7.46 17.67
CA PHE A 59 0.29 8.72 17.98
C PHE A 59 -0.68 9.86 18.31
N ASP A 60 -1.90 9.81 17.75
CA ASP A 60 -2.94 10.81 18.01
C ASP A 60 -4.33 10.17 17.78
N HIS A 61 -5.02 9.87 18.86
CA HIS A 61 -6.33 9.21 18.81
C HIS A 61 -7.43 10.03 18.13
N THR A 62 -7.18 11.29 17.80
CA THR A 62 -8.10 12.12 17.01
C THR A 62 -7.83 12.00 15.50
N ALA A 63 -6.73 11.37 15.12
CA ALA A 63 -6.30 11.21 13.73
C ALA A 63 -6.57 9.80 13.18
N VAL A 64 -6.60 9.70 11.86
CA VAL A 64 -6.71 8.43 11.13
C VAL A 64 -5.37 7.68 11.15
N PRO A 65 -5.38 6.33 11.17
CA PRO A 65 -4.15 5.54 11.05
C PRO A 65 -3.67 5.42 9.59
N GLY A 66 -4.39 6.04 8.64
CA GLY A 66 -4.24 5.76 7.22
C GLY A 66 -4.98 4.48 6.79
N GLY A 67 -4.80 4.12 5.53
CA GLY A 67 -5.48 2.96 4.92
C GLY A 67 -4.90 2.57 3.55
N SER A 68 -5.38 1.43 3.09
CA SER A 68 -6.43 0.57 3.65
C SER A 68 -5.93 -0.31 4.80
N SER A 69 -4.63 -0.56 5.00
CA SER A 69 -4.07 -1.43 6.06
C SER A 69 -3.82 -0.69 7.37
N GLY A 70 -4.70 0.26 7.76
CA GLY A 70 -4.51 1.11 8.93
C GLY A 70 -4.49 0.34 10.26
N GLY A 71 -5.30 -0.70 10.42
CA GLY A 71 -5.24 -1.55 11.60
C GLY A 71 -3.94 -2.33 11.71
N SER A 72 -3.34 -2.73 10.57
CA SER A 72 -2.04 -3.39 10.54
C SER A 72 -0.92 -2.45 11.01
N ALA A 73 -0.91 -1.21 10.52
CA ALA A 73 0.07 -0.21 10.94
C ALA A 73 -0.12 0.20 12.41
N ALA A 74 -1.36 0.44 12.83
CA ALA A 74 -1.68 0.82 14.20
C ALA A 74 -1.29 -0.27 15.22
N ALA A 75 -1.53 -1.55 14.92
CA ALA A 75 -1.18 -2.64 15.82
C ALA A 75 0.34 -2.76 16.05
N VAL A 76 1.13 -2.55 15.00
CA VAL A 76 2.59 -2.57 15.10
C VAL A 76 3.08 -1.32 15.85
N ALA A 77 2.58 -0.13 15.52
CA ALA A 77 2.95 1.10 16.20
C ALA A 77 2.65 1.03 17.71
N ALA A 78 1.48 0.52 18.09
CA ALA A 78 1.09 0.34 19.48
C ALA A 78 1.82 -0.83 20.20
N GLY A 79 2.70 -1.58 19.52
CA GLY A 79 3.43 -2.70 20.12
C GLY A 79 2.61 -3.94 20.43
N LEU A 80 1.41 -4.06 19.88
CA LEU A 80 0.56 -5.22 20.08
C LEU A 80 1.11 -6.49 19.40
N VAL A 81 1.85 -6.30 18.33
CA VAL A 81 2.52 -7.37 17.57
C VAL A 81 3.86 -6.86 17.03
N PRO A 82 4.88 -7.72 16.89
CA PRO A 82 6.18 -7.33 16.32
C PRO A 82 6.09 -7.02 14.83
N PHE A 83 5.21 -7.68 14.11
CA PHE A 83 4.94 -7.43 12.70
C PHE A 83 3.48 -7.73 12.34
N SER A 84 3.06 -7.19 11.23
CA SER A 84 1.78 -7.51 10.60
C SER A 84 1.95 -7.57 9.08
N LEU A 85 0.96 -8.13 8.40
CA LEU A 85 0.86 -8.08 6.94
C LEU A 85 -0.21 -7.04 6.55
N GLY A 86 0.05 -6.36 5.44
CA GLY A 86 -0.90 -5.50 4.74
C GLY A 86 -1.02 -5.89 3.27
N SER A 87 -1.89 -5.19 2.55
CA SER A 87 -1.94 -5.22 1.09
C SER A 87 -1.85 -3.80 0.53
N ASP A 88 -1.16 -3.63 -0.59
CA ASP A 88 -0.89 -2.34 -1.20
C ASP A 88 -1.25 -2.39 -2.70
N THR A 89 -2.29 -1.66 -3.05
CA THR A 89 -2.79 -1.53 -4.43
C THR A 89 -2.45 -0.16 -4.99
N GLY A 90 -2.46 0.88 -4.13
CA GLY A 90 -2.15 2.27 -4.47
C GLY A 90 -1.36 3.02 -3.41
N GLY A 91 -0.90 2.33 -2.35
CA GLY A 91 -0.22 2.92 -1.20
C GLY A 91 -0.63 2.32 0.14
N SER A 92 -1.53 1.34 0.13
CA SER A 92 -2.26 0.87 1.32
C SER A 92 -1.44 0.10 2.37
N ILE A 93 -0.14 -0.10 2.17
CA ILE A 93 0.86 -0.47 3.18
C ILE A 93 1.67 0.77 3.58
N ARG A 94 2.21 1.48 2.58
CA ARG A 94 3.18 2.56 2.77
C ARG A 94 2.58 3.79 3.42
N GLN A 95 1.39 4.21 2.97
CA GLN A 95 0.72 5.39 3.52
C GLN A 95 0.32 5.18 4.99
N PRO A 96 -0.37 4.10 5.42
CA PRO A 96 -0.63 3.90 6.83
C PRO A 96 0.65 3.66 7.65
N ALA A 97 1.71 3.08 7.08
CA ALA A 97 3.01 3.00 7.73
C ALA A 97 3.58 4.40 8.00
N ALA A 98 3.48 5.34 7.04
CA ALA A 98 3.89 6.73 7.21
C ALA A 98 3.09 7.43 8.32
N TYR A 99 1.77 7.28 8.34
CA TYR A 99 0.89 7.93 9.32
C TYR A 99 1.01 7.36 10.73
N CYS A 100 1.35 6.09 10.86
CA CYS A 100 1.58 5.43 12.15
C CYS A 100 3.06 5.34 12.53
N GLY A 101 3.96 5.97 11.78
CA GLY A 101 5.38 6.05 12.11
C GLY A 101 6.10 4.69 12.12
N VAL A 102 5.69 3.74 11.31
CA VAL A 102 6.27 2.39 11.20
C VAL A 102 6.88 2.15 9.83
N VAL A 103 7.60 1.04 9.68
CA VAL A 103 8.19 0.62 8.40
C VAL A 103 7.19 -0.23 7.63
N GLY A 104 6.89 0.17 6.39
CA GLY A 104 5.98 -0.58 5.53
C GLY A 104 6.58 -0.82 4.14
N MET A 105 6.65 -2.09 3.72
CA MET A 105 7.23 -2.47 2.44
C MET A 105 6.17 -3.00 1.48
N LYS A 106 6.06 -2.35 0.33
CA LYS A 106 5.40 -2.91 -0.86
C LYS A 106 6.47 -3.51 -1.76
N PRO A 107 6.58 -4.83 -1.87
CA PRO A 107 7.56 -5.44 -2.76
C PRO A 107 7.21 -5.23 -4.25
N THR A 108 8.11 -5.61 -5.13
CA THR A 108 7.86 -5.67 -6.57
C THR A 108 6.62 -6.51 -6.86
N TYR A 109 5.81 -6.08 -7.82
CA TYR A 109 4.64 -6.84 -8.24
C TYR A 109 5.04 -8.27 -8.66
N GLY A 110 4.42 -9.26 -8.04
CA GLY A 110 4.70 -10.67 -8.27
C GLY A 110 5.80 -11.29 -7.38
N ARG A 111 6.50 -10.52 -6.53
CA ARG A 111 7.50 -11.05 -5.58
C ARG A 111 6.85 -11.93 -4.50
N VAL A 112 5.69 -11.55 -4.02
CA VAL A 112 4.91 -12.26 -3.00
C VAL A 112 3.62 -12.76 -3.63
N SER A 113 3.30 -14.03 -3.42
CA SER A 113 2.08 -14.64 -3.94
C SER A 113 0.82 -13.95 -3.42
N ARG A 114 -0.14 -13.74 -4.30
CA ARG A 114 -1.48 -13.23 -3.99
C ARG A 114 -2.52 -14.34 -3.76
N PHE A 115 -2.10 -15.61 -3.82
CA PHE A 115 -3.02 -16.72 -3.55
C PHE A 115 -3.56 -16.63 -2.13
N GLY A 116 -4.89 -16.56 -2.01
CA GLY A 116 -5.61 -16.36 -0.76
C GLY A 116 -5.90 -14.89 -0.42
N LEU A 117 -5.38 -13.90 -1.16
CA LEU A 117 -5.79 -12.50 -1.06
C LEU A 117 -7.11 -12.26 -1.79
N VAL A 118 -8.04 -11.53 -1.16
CA VAL A 118 -9.23 -11.03 -1.85
C VAL A 118 -8.81 -9.95 -2.84
N ALA A 119 -9.05 -10.19 -4.14
CA ALA A 119 -8.60 -9.29 -5.18
C ALA A 119 -9.40 -7.99 -5.19
N PHE A 120 -8.69 -6.86 -5.09
CA PHE A 120 -9.20 -5.54 -5.41
C PHE A 120 -8.87 -5.21 -6.88
N ALA A 121 -7.60 -4.97 -7.20
CA ALA A 121 -7.13 -4.72 -8.56
C ALA A 121 -5.98 -5.68 -8.89
N SER A 122 -6.29 -6.73 -9.63
CA SER A 122 -5.39 -7.88 -9.84
C SER A 122 -4.04 -7.53 -10.46
N SER A 123 -3.95 -6.43 -11.23
CA SER A 123 -2.72 -5.97 -11.85
C SER A 123 -1.87 -5.04 -10.96
N LEU A 124 -2.32 -4.76 -9.73
CA LEU A 124 -1.71 -3.80 -8.81
C LEU A 124 -1.49 -4.36 -7.40
N ASP A 125 -2.41 -5.20 -6.90
CA ASP A 125 -2.40 -5.71 -5.53
C ASP A 125 -1.09 -6.42 -5.19
N GLN A 126 -0.51 -6.10 -4.02
CA GLN A 126 0.66 -6.79 -3.49
C GLN A 126 0.57 -6.89 -1.97
N ILE A 127 0.94 -8.07 -1.41
CA ILE A 127 1.08 -8.27 0.04
C ILE A 127 2.48 -7.84 0.45
N GLY A 128 2.61 -7.24 1.64
CA GLY A 128 3.90 -6.90 2.22
C GLY A 128 3.86 -6.70 3.73
N PRO A 129 5.04 -6.67 4.37
CA PRO A 129 5.19 -6.55 5.81
C PRO A 129 5.11 -5.12 6.32
N ILE A 130 4.64 -4.99 7.57
CA ILE A 130 4.70 -3.78 8.39
C ILE A 130 5.37 -4.13 9.71
N THR A 131 6.40 -3.37 10.11
CA THR A 131 7.22 -3.60 11.31
C THR A 131 7.65 -2.28 11.94
N ARG A 132 8.23 -2.31 13.16
CA ARG A 132 8.81 -1.12 13.77
C ARG A 132 10.18 -0.74 13.24
N ASN A 133 10.90 -1.67 12.61
CA ASN A 133 12.25 -1.44 12.08
C ASN A 133 12.47 -2.14 10.75
N VAL A 134 13.49 -1.68 10.03
CA VAL A 134 13.82 -2.14 8.67
C VAL A 134 14.32 -3.58 8.65
N LYS A 135 15.09 -4.00 9.66
CA LYS A 135 15.66 -5.35 9.70
C LYS A 135 14.58 -6.41 9.87
N ASP A 136 13.62 -6.20 10.78
CA ASP A 136 12.49 -7.13 10.96
C ASP A 136 11.62 -7.17 9.70
N ASN A 137 11.47 -6.03 9.01
CA ASN A 137 10.73 -5.96 7.76
C ASN A 137 11.36 -6.83 6.67
N ALA A 138 12.69 -6.80 6.55
CA ALA A 138 13.44 -7.64 5.61
C ALA A 138 13.25 -9.13 5.91
N ILE A 139 13.35 -9.54 7.19
CA ILE A 139 13.14 -10.93 7.62
C ILE A 139 11.74 -11.43 7.26
N VAL A 140 10.71 -10.61 7.54
CA VAL A 140 9.33 -11.00 7.21
C VAL A 140 9.12 -11.07 5.71
N LEU A 141 9.67 -10.11 4.92
CA LEU A 141 9.55 -10.17 3.47
C LEU A 141 10.24 -11.40 2.89
N GLU A 142 11.43 -11.76 3.39
CA GLU A 142 12.15 -12.96 2.98
C GLU A 142 11.29 -14.21 3.20
N THR A 143 10.72 -14.34 4.40
CA THR A 143 9.85 -15.46 4.75
C THR A 143 8.65 -15.61 3.81
N ILE A 144 7.97 -14.51 3.44
CA ILE A 144 6.75 -14.57 2.62
C ILE A 144 7.00 -14.54 1.11
N SER A 145 8.24 -14.26 0.66
CA SER A 145 8.62 -14.26 -0.76
C SER A 145 8.73 -15.69 -1.28
N CYS A 146 8.16 -15.96 -2.45
CA CYS A 146 8.33 -17.25 -3.13
C CYS A 146 7.74 -17.21 -4.55
N VAL A 147 8.17 -18.15 -5.37
CA VAL A 147 7.44 -18.53 -6.60
C VAL A 147 6.27 -19.44 -6.21
N ASP A 148 5.08 -19.14 -6.69
CA ASP A 148 3.86 -19.88 -6.36
C ASP A 148 3.08 -20.28 -7.62
N ALA A 149 2.93 -21.57 -7.85
CA ALA A 149 2.16 -22.11 -8.97
C ALA A 149 0.65 -21.82 -8.88
N ASN A 150 0.14 -21.46 -7.69
CA ASN A 150 -1.27 -21.08 -7.49
C ASN A 150 -1.55 -19.62 -7.88
N ASP A 151 -0.52 -18.81 -8.10
CA ASP A 151 -0.63 -17.42 -8.54
C ASP A 151 0.10 -17.24 -9.87
N SER A 152 -0.65 -17.15 -10.96
CA SER A 152 -0.10 -16.96 -12.31
C SER A 152 0.68 -15.65 -12.50
N THR A 153 0.59 -14.73 -11.55
CA THR A 153 1.34 -13.47 -11.55
C THR A 153 2.60 -13.53 -10.68
N SER A 154 2.83 -14.64 -9.98
CA SER A 154 4.06 -14.85 -9.23
C SER A 154 5.27 -14.86 -10.16
N ALA A 155 6.23 -13.98 -9.91
CA ALA A 155 7.40 -13.81 -10.76
C ALA A 155 8.38 -14.98 -10.53
N PRO A 156 8.96 -15.56 -11.59
CA PRO A 156 9.93 -16.65 -11.49
C PRO A 156 11.32 -16.09 -11.12
N VAL A 157 11.43 -15.49 -9.94
CA VAL A 157 12.68 -14.91 -9.42
C VAL A 157 13.25 -15.78 -8.33
N GLU A 158 14.58 -15.76 -8.21
CA GLU A 158 15.30 -16.51 -7.19
C GLU A 158 14.96 -16.01 -5.78
N ASP A 159 15.11 -16.90 -4.80
CA ASP A 159 15.08 -16.54 -3.39
C ASP A 159 16.26 -15.62 -3.07
N VAL A 160 16.02 -14.56 -2.32
CA VAL A 160 17.00 -13.53 -1.98
C VAL A 160 17.06 -13.37 -0.47
N ASP A 161 18.28 -13.43 0.07
CA ASP A 161 18.55 -12.99 1.44
C ASP A 161 18.51 -11.43 1.48
N PHE A 162 17.39 -10.90 1.90
CA PHE A 162 17.21 -9.45 2.02
C PHE A 162 18.00 -8.84 3.17
N THR A 163 18.48 -9.65 4.11
CA THR A 163 19.25 -9.18 5.27
C THR A 163 20.76 -9.06 5.00
N SER A 164 21.27 -9.71 3.95
CA SER A 164 22.70 -9.82 3.67
C SER A 164 23.42 -8.50 3.36
N ASP A 165 22.70 -7.46 2.98
CA ASP A 165 23.25 -6.12 2.74
C ASP A 165 22.87 -5.10 3.83
N ILE A 166 22.09 -5.51 4.82
CA ILE A 166 21.77 -4.67 5.99
C ILE A 166 23.06 -4.34 6.75
N GLY A 167 23.27 -3.04 7.00
CA GLY A 167 24.46 -2.53 7.68
C GLY A 167 25.65 -2.20 6.75
N LYS A 168 25.62 -2.59 5.47
CA LYS A 168 26.59 -2.09 4.51
C LYS A 168 26.41 -0.60 4.27
N ASP A 169 27.52 0.14 4.09
CA ASP A 169 27.44 1.56 3.79
C ASP A 169 26.73 1.85 2.46
N ILE A 170 26.29 3.10 2.29
CA ILE A 170 25.62 3.57 1.06
C ILE A 170 26.48 4.57 0.28
N LYS A 171 27.79 4.58 0.55
CA LYS A 171 28.74 5.48 -0.12
C LYS A 171 28.73 5.22 -1.63
N GLY A 172 28.56 6.29 -2.41
CA GLY A 172 28.49 6.25 -3.86
C GLY A 172 27.18 5.71 -4.44
N LEU A 173 26.18 5.35 -3.58
CA LEU A 173 24.85 4.98 -4.04
C LEU A 173 24.17 6.24 -4.61
N LYS A 174 23.62 6.13 -5.82
CA LYS A 174 22.97 7.25 -6.51
C LYS A 174 21.47 7.28 -6.18
N VAL A 175 21.05 8.38 -5.57
CA VAL A 175 19.68 8.61 -5.12
C VAL A 175 19.05 9.74 -5.93
N ALA A 176 17.92 9.47 -6.57
CA ALA A 176 17.16 10.44 -7.34
C ALA A 176 16.07 11.08 -6.48
N LEU A 177 15.98 12.41 -6.46
CA LEU A 177 14.89 13.17 -5.86
C LEU A 177 14.03 13.80 -6.96
N PRO A 178 12.82 13.28 -7.25
CA PRO A 178 11.95 13.90 -8.24
C PRO A 178 11.43 15.26 -7.75
N LYS A 179 11.58 16.30 -8.57
CA LYS A 179 11.08 17.65 -8.25
C LYS A 179 9.55 17.67 -8.05
N GLU A 180 8.83 16.79 -8.73
CA GLU A 180 7.37 16.65 -8.61
C GLU A 180 6.96 16.16 -7.23
N TYR A 181 7.82 15.42 -6.53
CA TYR A 181 7.53 14.87 -5.18
C TYR A 181 7.62 15.93 -4.07
N LEU A 182 8.21 17.07 -4.35
CA LEU A 182 8.22 18.25 -3.46
C LEU A 182 7.40 19.41 -4.04
N GLY A 183 6.52 19.13 -5.00
CA GLY A 183 5.72 20.11 -5.72
C GLY A 183 4.45 20.55 -4.99
N GLU A 184 3.47 20.98 -5.79
CA GLU A 184 2.15 21.38 -5.32
C GLU A 184 1.40 20.20 -4.71
N GLY A 185 0.62 20.45 -3.65
CA GLY A 185 -0.14 19.43 -2.92
C GLY A 185 0.64 18.75 -1.78
N VAL A 186 1.95 18.97 -1.66
CA VAL A 186 2.76 18.48 -0.55
C VAL A 186 2.96 19.60 0.47
N SER A 187 2.69 19.34 1.74
CA SER A 187 2.78 20.33 2.80
C SER A 187 4.23 20.73 3.13
N GLU A 188 4.44 21.92 3.67
CA GLU A 188 5.79 22.45 3.91
C GLU A 188 6.54 21.68 5.00
N GLU A 189 5.85 21.18 6.03
CA GLU A 189 6.44 20.33 7.05
C GLU A 189 6.96 19.00 6.47
N VAL A 190 6.23 18.41 5.54
CA VAL A 190 6.65 17.19 4.83
C VAL A 190 7.85 17.49 3.94
N LYS A 191 7.81 18.58 3.16
CA LYS A 191 8.95 19.01 2.32
C LYS A 191 10.21 19.26 3.16
N THR A 192 10.06 19.87 4.33
CA THR A 192 11.19 20.14 5.23
C THR A 192 11.81 18.85 5.73
N SER A 193 10.98 17.93 6.27
CA SER A 193 11.48 16.65 6.78
C SER A 193 12.17 15.81 5.69
N VAL A 194 11.64 15.82 4.45
CA VAL A 194 12.26 15.10 3.34
C VAL A 194 13.60 15.75 2.93
N LYS A 195 13.71 17.08 2.93
CA LYS A 195 14.98 17.76 2.65
C LYS A 195 16.03 17.43 3.71
N GLU A 196 15.67 17.40 4.98
CA GLU A 196 16.55 16.98 6.08
C GLU A 196 17.00 15.53 5.92
N ALA A 197 16.08 14.64 5.53
CA ALA A 197 16.41 13.24 5.23
C ALA A 197 17.39 13.12 4.05
N VAL A 198 17.23 13.92 3.03
CA VAL A 198 18.16 13.98 1.89
C VAL A 198 19.55 14.42 2.33
N GLU A 199 19.66 15.44 3.20
CA GLU A 199 20.98 15.86 3.74
C GLU A 199 21.61 14.75 4.61
N THR A 200 20.81 13.99 5.34
CA THR A 200 21.28 12.81 6.07
C THR A 200 21.85 11.76 5.11
N LEU A 201 21.17 11.43 4.02
CA LEU A 201 21.66 10.49 3.00
C LEU A 201 23.00 10.95 2.38
N LYS A 202 23.13 12.26 2.08
CA LYS A 202 24.40 12.84 1.59
C LYS A 202 25.51 12.70 2.64
N SER A 203 25.23 12.94 3.91
CA SER A 203 26.20 12.78 4.99
C SER A 203 26.70 11.34 5.16
N LEU A 204 25.86 10.36 4.79
CA LEU A 204 26.17 8.94 4.73
C LEU A 204 26.93 8.54 3.46
N GLY A 205 27.23 9.49 2.58
CA GLY A 205 28.00 9.30 1.36
C GLY A 205 27.20 8.95 0.11
N ALA A 206 25.87 9.01 0.15
CA ALA A 206 25.06 8.86 -1.05
C ALA A 206 25.20 10.09 -1.98
N GLU A 207 25.13 9.85 -3.29
CA GLU A 207 25.12 10.90 -4.32
C GLU A 207 23.66 11.23 -4.68
N VAL A 208 23.17 12.38 -4.20
CA VAL A 208 21.77 12.77 -4.44
C VAL A 208 21.67 13.76 -5.58
N GLY A 209 20.86 13.44 -6.60
CA GLY A 209 20.58 14.31 -7.74
C GLY A 209 19.06 14.56 -7.93
N GLU A 210 18.74 15.75 -8.46
CA GLU A 210 17.36 16.09 -8.82
C GLU A 210 17.00 15.53 -10.20
N VAL A 211 15.80 14.97 -10.31
CA VAL A 211 15.27 14.39 -11.56
C VAL A 211 13.82 14.86 -11.80
N SER A 212 13.25 14.47 -12.94
CA SER A 212 11.85 14.72 -13.26
C SER A 212 11.12 13.44 -13.62
N LEU A 213 9.92 13.27 -13.05
CA LEU A 213 8.94 12.21 -13.36
C LEU A 213 7.65 12.86 -13.90
N PRO A 214 7.65 13.46 -15.11
CA PRO A 214 6.62 14.40 -15.57
C PRO A 214 5.23 13.77 -15.73
N ASN A 215 5.14 12.43 -15.89
CA ASN A 215 3.87 11.73 -16.06
C ASN A 215 3.22 11.32 -14.72
N THR A 216 3.90 11.47 -13.58
CA THR A 216 3.33 11.13 -12.26
C THR A 216 2.09 11.94 -11.90
N LYS A 217 1.95 13.16 -12.42
CA LYS A 217 0.74 13.98 -12.30
C LYS A 217 -0.54 13.31 -12.82
N TYR A 218 -0.41 12.30 -13.66
CA TYR A 218 -1.52 11.49 -14.17
C TYR A 218 -1.73 10.21 -13.37
N GLY A 219 -0.95 9.99 -12.30
CA GLY A 219 -0.99 8.78 -11.47
C GLY A 219 -2.36 8.52 -10.87
N ILE A 220 -2.89 9.48 -10.11
CA ILE A 220 -4.20 9.36 -9.45
C ILE A 220 -5.32 9.03 -10.45
N PRO A 221 -5.60 9.85 -11.48
CA PRO A 221 -6.71 9.55 -12.39
C PRO A 221 -6.54 8.22 -13.12
N SER A 222 -5.32 7.85 -13.51
CA SER A 222 -5.08 6.56 -14.17
C SER A 222 -5.26 5.38 -13.23
N TYR A 223 -4.78 5.50 -11.99
CA TYR A 223 -4.94 4.50 -10.95
C TYR A 223 -6.43 4.23 -10.67
N TYR A 224 -7.22 5.27 -10.41
CA TYR A 224 -8.64 5.09 -10.06
C TYR A 224 -9.47 4.52 -11.21
N VAL A 225 -9.13 4.84 -12.45
CA VAL A 225 -9.79 4.20 -13.62
C VAL A 225 -9.41 2.72 -13.71
N ILE A 226 -8.12 2.37 -13.62
CA ILE A 226 -7.66 0.98 -13.73
C ILE A 226 -8.17 0.16 -12.54
N ALA A 227 -7.91 0.63 -11.32
CA ALA A 227 -8.28 -0.09 -10.11
C ALA A 227 -9.79 -0.29 -9.98
N SER A 228 -10.60 0.73 -10.29
CA SER A 228 -12.07 0.60 -10.28
C SER A 228 -12.57 -0.35 -11.35
N SER A 229 -11.97 -0.33 -12.55
CA SER A 229 -12.32 -1.27 -13.63
C SER A 229 -12.07 -2.72 -13.21
N GLU A 230 -10.90 -2.98 -12.64
CA GLU A 230 -10.54 -4.32 -12.16
C GLU A 230 -11.40 -4.73 -10.95
N ALA A 231 -11.69 -3.80 -10.03
CA ALA A 231 -12.60 -4.02 -8.91
C ALA A 231 -13.99 -4.43 -9.37
N SER A 232 -14.56 -3.76 -10.36
CA SER A 232 -15.89 -4.09 -10.88
C SER A 232 -15.95 -5.52 -11.41
N ALA A 233 -14.89 -6.00 -12.07
CA ALA A 233 -14.76 -7.37 -12.55
C ALA A 233 -14.50 -8.36 -11.40
N ASN A 234 -13.57 -8.06 -10.50
CA ASN A 234 -13.19 -8.93 -9.39
C ASN A 234 -14.34 -9.13 -8.40
N LEU A 235 -15.07 -8.06 -8.06
CA LEU A 235 -16.18 -8.12 -7.10
C LEU A 235 -17.50 -8.62 -7.71
N ALA A 236 -17.55 -8.87 -9.03
CA ALA A 236 -18.71 -9.50 -9.67
C ALA A 236 -18.99 -10.90 -9.13
N ARG A 237 -17.98 -11.59 -8.58
CA ARG A 237 -18.11 -12.92 -7.97
C ARG A 237 -18.91 -12.94 -6.66
N PHE A 238 -19.06 -11.79 -5.99
CA PHE A 238 -19.89 -11.65 -4.79
C PHE A 238 -21.33 -11.36 -5.19
N ASP A 239 -22.04 -12.40 -5.55
CA ASP A 239 -23.38 -12.38 -6.15
C ASP A 239 -24.50 -12.76 -5.17
N GLY A 240 -24.13 -13.11 -3.93
CA GLY A 240 -25.10 -13.58 -2.93
C GLY A 240 -25.56 -15.01 -3.09
N ILE A 241 -25.02 -15.76 -4.07
CA ILE A 241 -25.40 -17.16 -4.35
C ILE A 241 -24.34 -18.14 -3.85
N ARG A 242 -23.10 -17.99 -4.34
CA ARG A 242 -22.01 -18.94 -4.04
C ARG A 242 -21.32 -18.66 -2.71
N TYR A 243 -21.14 -17.40 -2.40
CA TYR A 243 -20.52 -16.87 -1.17
C TYR A 243 -20.73 -15.37 -1.08
N GLY A 244 -20.40 -14.80 0.07
CA GLY A 244 -20.61 -13.38 0.37
C GLY A 244 -21.95 -13.15 1.07
N TYR A 245 -22.32 -11.89 1.21
CA TYR A 245 -23.59 -11.51 1.81
C TYR A 245 -24.78 -12.00 0.96
N HIS A 246 -25.80 -12.54 1.63
CA HIS A 246 -27.04 -13.04 1.03
C HIS A 246 -28.23 -12.31 1.66
N SER A 247 -28.96 -11.54 0.86
CA SER A 247 -30.16 -10.88 1.36
C SER A 247 -31.25 -11.91 1.69
N LYS A 248 -31.82 -11.77 2.87
CA LYS A 248 -32.89 -12.66 3.35
C LYS A 248 -34.29 -12.22 2.87
N GLU A 249 -34.39 -11.01 2.36
CA GLU A 249 -35.65 -10.38 1.97
C GLU A 249 -35.97 -10.62 0.48
N ALA A 250 -35.01 -11.11 -0.31
CA ALA A 250 -35.16 -11.34 -1.75
C ALA A 250 -36.16 -12.48 -2.02
N GLN A 251 -37.12 -12.25 -2.92
CA GLN A 251 -38.15 -13.19 -3.30
C GLN A 251 -37.95 -13.76 -4.72
N SER A 252 -36.99 -13.21 -5.47
CA SER A 252 -36.62 -13.68 -6.81
C SER A 252 -35.11 -13.69 -6.97
N LEU A 253 -34.62 -14.40 -8.00
CA LEU A 253 -33.19 -14.41 -8.32
C LEU A 253 -32.66 -13.02 -8.65
N GLU A 254 -33.43 -12.23 -9.38
CA GLU A 254 -33.07 -10.86 -9.74
C GLU A 254 -32.96 -9.96 -8.48
N GLU A 255 -33.92 -10.06 -7.59
CA GLU A 255 -33.88 -9.36 -6.31
C GLU A 255 -32.72 -9.82 -5.45
N LEU A 256 -32.41 -11.11 -5.42
CA LEU A 256 -31.29 -11.65 -4.69
C LEU A 256 -29.97 -10.99 -5.12
N TYR A 257 -29.71 -10.92 -6.42
CA TYR A 257 -28.52 -10.22 -6.94
C TYR A 257 -28.51 -8.74 -6.56
N LYS A 258 -29.60 -8.02 -6.78
CA LYS A 258 -29.68 -6.58 -6.53
C LYS A 258 -29.53 -6.25 -5.05
N MET A 259 -30.32 -6.92 -4.21
CA MET A 259 -30.35 -6.65 -2.77
C MET A 259 -29.06 -7.10 -2.09
N SER A 260 -28.55 -8.30 -2.37
CA SER A 260 -27.31 -8.78 -1.78
C SER A 260 -26.14 -7.85 -2.07
N ARG A 261 -26.03 -7.34 -3.28
CA ARG A 261 -24.96 -6.40 -3.64
C ARG A 261 -25.19 -4.99 -3.10
N SER A 262 -26.44 -4.55 -3.03
CA SER A 262 -26.80 -3.25 -2.47
C SER A 262 -26.57 -3.17 -0.96
N GLU A 263 -26.90 -4.23 -0.24
CA GLU A 263 -26.79 -4.31 1.22
C GLU A 263 -25.38 -4.72 1.67
N GLY A 264 -24.73 -5.63 0.91
CA GLY A 264 -23.47 -6.25 1.28
C GLY A 264 -22.23 -5.41 0.96
N PHE A 265 -22.33 -4.36 0.15
CA PHE A 265 -21.22 -3.45 -0.16
C PHE A 265 -21.45 -2.07 0.44
N GLY A 266 -20.40 -1.52 1.05
CA GLY A 266 -20.35 -0.15 1.54
C GLY A 266 -20.35 0.90 0.42
N ALA A 267 -20.48 2.15 0.78
CA ALA A 267 -20.66 3.26 -0.17
C ALA A 267 -19.45 3.44 -1.11
N GLU A 268 -18.22 3.39 -0.57
CA GLU A 268 -17.00 3.56 -1.36
C GLU A 268 -16.81 2.39 -2.34
N VAL A 269 -17.04 1.15 -1.91
CA VAL A 269 -16.95 -0.03 -2.76
C VAL A 269 -17.96 0.07 -3.91
N LYS A 270 -19.20 0.43 -3.62
CA LYS A 270 -20.23 0.66 -4.66
C LYS A 270 -19.82 1.74 -5.65
N ARG A 271 -19.27 2.87 -5.16
CA ARG A 271 -18.76 3.95 -6.02
C ARG A 271 -17.72 3.45 -7.00
N ARG A 272 -16.73 2.69 -6.54
CA ARG A 272 -15.67 2.12 -7.41
C ARG A 272 -16.20 1.07 -8.38
N ILE A 273 -17.15 0.23 -7.97
CA ILE A 273 -17.81 -0.72 -8.88
C ILE A 273 -18.53 0.03 -10.00
N PHE A 274 -19.31 1.09 -9.68
CA PHE A 274 -20.00 1.88 -10.69
C PHE A 274 -19.03 2.60 -11.63
N LEU A 275 -18.00 3.24 -11.07
CA LEU A 275 -16.96 3.91 -11.86
C LEU A 275 -16.26 2.94 -12.82
N GLY A 276 -15.89 1.76 -12.33
CA GLY A 276 -15.25 0.72 -13.14
C GLY A 276 -16.17 0.17 -14.22
N THR A 277 -17.44 -0.10 -13.89
CA THR A 277 -18.44 -0.56 -14.86
C THR A 277 -18.65 0.47 -15.97
N PHE A 278 -18.71 1.76 -15.61
CA PHE A 278 -18.80 2.86 -16.58
C PHE A 278 -17.55 2.90 -17.49
N ALA A 279 -16.36 2.88 -16.89
CA ALA A 279 -15.10 2.94 -17.65
C ALA A 279 -14.89 1.75 -18.61
N LEU A 280 -15.49 0.59 -18.30
CA LEU A 280 -15.44 -0.61 -19.16
C LEU A 280 -16.60 -0.70 -20.14
N SER A 281 -17.61 0.17 -20.07
CA SER A 281 -18.79 0.09 -20.93
C SER A 281 -18.47 0.47 -22.38
N SER A 282 -19.33 0.02 -23.29
CA SER A 282 -19.21 0.30 -24.73
C SER A 282 -19.17 1.81 -25.00
N GLY A 283 -18.21 2.24 -25.80
CA GLY A 283 -17.97 3.67 -26.11
C GLY A 283 -17.06 4.40 -25.14
N TYR A 284 -16.84 3.90 -23.93
CA TYR A 284 -15.97 4.52 -22.91
C TYR A 284 -14.67 3.76 -22.66
N TYR A 285 -14.62 2.48 -23.00
CA TYR A 285 -13.44 1.61 -22.78
C TYR A 285 -12.15 2.20 -23.37
N ASP A 286 -12.17 2.64 -24.63
CA ASP A 286 -10.99 3.22 -25.27
C ASP A 286 -10.61 4.59 -24.70
N ALA A 287 -11.60 5.39 -24.32
CA ALA A 287 -11.39 6.74 -23.81
C ALA A 287 -10.86 6.77 -22.37
N TYR A 288 -11.22 5.80 -21.55
CA TYR A 288 -10.85 5.75 -20.13
C TYR A 288 -9.88 4.62 -19.83
N TYR A 289 -10.30 3.35 -19.90
CA TYR A 289 -9.47 2.23 -19.45
C TYR A 289 -8.21 2.06 -20.30
N LYS A 290 -8.36 1.98 -21.61
CA LYS A 290 -7.22 1.82 -22.53
C LYS A 290 -6.28 3.02 -22.51
N LYS A 291 -6.82 4.23 -22.36
CA LYS A 291 -6.02 5.45 -22.21
C LYS A 291 -5.21 5.41 -20.91
N SER A 292 -5.82 5.02 -19.78
CA SER A 292 -5.14 4.88 -18.49
C SER A 292 -4.04 3.82 -18.53
N GLN A 293 -4.24 2.69 -19.24
CA GLN A 293 -3.18 1.70 -19.45
C GLN A 293 -1.98 2.28 -20.25
N LYS A 294 -2.23 3.14 -21.23
CA LYS A 294 -1.14 3.83 -21.95
C LYS A 294 -0.40 4.81 -21.04
N VAL A 295 -1.12 5.54 -20.20
CA VAL A 295 -0.51 6.45 -19.21
C VAL A 295 0.31 5.66 -18.18
N ARG A 296 -0.16 4.49 -17.73
CA ARG A 296 0.60 3.56 -16.90
C ARG A 296 1.97 3.23 -17.50
N THR A 297 2.00 2.96 -18.82
CA THR A 297 3.26 2.72 -19.54
C THR A 297 4.17 3.95 -19.53
N LEU A 298 3.63 5.17 -19.71
CA LEU A 298 4.43 6.39 -19.67
C LEU A 298 5.03 6.64 -18.28
N ILE A 299 4.26 6.41 -17.21
CA ILE A 299 4.75 6.51 -15.83
C ILE A 299 5.88 5.50 -15.59
N LYS A 300 5.70 4.24 -16.03
CA LYS A 300 6.76 3.24 -15.93
C LYS A 300 8.03 3.67 -16.67
N ASN A 301 7.91 4.19 -17.89
CA ASN A 301 9.04 4.66 -18.68
C ASN A 301 9.79 5.84 -18.02
N ASP A 302 9.09 6.73 -17.29
CA ASP A 302 9.75 7.78 -16.51
C ASP A 302 10.69 7.18 -15.45
N PHE A 303 10.21 6.19 -14.69
CA PHE A 303 11.05 5.49 -13.71
C PHE A 303 12.18 4.70 -14.36
N ASP A 304 11.89 3.95 -15.43
CA ASP A 304 12.91 3.16 -16.16
C ASP A 304 14.08 4.06 -16.58
N LYS A 305 13.77 5.26 -17.11
CA LYS A 305 14.78 6.24 -17.51
C LYS A 305 15.60 6.76 -16.32
N VAL A 306 14.98 7.03 -15.18
CA VAL A 306 15.69 7.45 -13.96
C VAL A 306 16.62 6.33 -13.48
N PHE A 307 16.18 5.10 -13.52
CA PHE A 307 16.96 3.94 -13.10
C PHE A 307 18.12 3.54 -14.05
N GLU A 308 18.25 4.18 -15.21
CA GLU A 308 19.47 4.06 -16.03
C GLU A 308 20.69 4.70 -15.33
N GLU A 309 20.48 5.76 -14.54
CA GLU A 309 21.56 6.51 -13.88
C GLU A 309 21.54 6.37 -12.35
N TYR A 310 20.39 6.13 -11.74
CA TYR A 310 20.18 6.09 -10.30
C TYR A 310 19.83 4.69 -9.80
N ASP A 311 20.14 4.43 -8.55
CA ASP A 311 19.87 3.15 -7.88
C ASP A 311 18.54 3.16 -7.13
N VAL A 312 18.19 4.32 -6.53
CA VAL A 312 17.01 4.51 -5.68
C VAL A 312 16.37 5.86 -5.97
N VAL A 313 15.04 5.92 -5.94
CA VAL A 313 14.29 7.19 -5.92
C VAL A 313 13.82 7.44 -4.48
N VAL A 314 13.93 8.69 -4.00
CA VAL A 314 13.50 9.11 -2.66
C VAL A 314 12.45 10.19 -2.74
N GLY A 315 11.51 10.21 -1.79
CA GLY A 315 10.52 11.26 -1.65
C GLY A 315 9.58 11.02 -0.47
N PRO A 316 8.62 11.90 -0.19
CA PRO A 316 7.65 11.65 0.86
C PRO A 316 6.73 10.49 0.50
N THR A 317 6.27 9.75 1.52
CA THR A 317 5.28 8.67 1.31
C THR A 317 3.89 9.24 1.12
N ALA A 318 3.51 10.24 1.91
CA ALA A 318 2.21 10.91 1.85
C ALA A 318 2.40 12.43 1.76
N PRO A 319 1.47 13.17 1.16
CA PRO A 319 1.61 14.61 0.97
C PRO A 319 1.48 15.42 2.26
N THR A 320 0.84 14.86 3.27
CA THR A 320 0.61 15.48 4.60
C THR A 320 0.87 14.49 5.72
N THR A 321 0.82 14.93 6.96
CA THR A 321 0.65 14.04 8.13
C THR A 321 -0.78 13.52 8.19
N ALA A 322 -1.05 12.55 9.09
CA ALA A 322 -2.40 12.02 9.28
C ALA A 322 -3.41 13.15 9.56
N PHE A 323 -4.54 13.15 8.87
CA PHE A 323 -5.65 14.09 9.06
C PHE A 323 -6.62 13.60 10.17
N ASN A 324 -7.55 14.46 10.60
CA ASN A 324 -8.46 14.11 11.68
C ASN A 324 -9.56 13.14 11.23
N LEU A 325 -10.04 12.32 12.15
CA LEU A 325 -11.18 11.44 11.92
C LEU A 325 -12.42 12.26 11.50
N GLY A 326 -13.03 11.86 10.38
CA GLY A 326 -14.22 12.52 9.84
C GLY A 326 -13.94 13.74 8.96
N GLU A 327 -12.70 14.15 8.80
CA GLU A 327 -12.34 15.35 8.04
C GLU A 327 -12.50 15.17 6.52
N GLU A 328 -12.10 14.03 5.98
CA GLU A 328 -12.06 13.79 4.52
C GLU A 328 -13.07 12.74 4.03
N ILE A 329 -13.82 12.11 4.94
CA ILE A 329 -14.68 10.97 4.59
C ILE A 329 -15.78 11.32 3.59
N ASP A 330 -16.23 12.57 3.58
CA ASP A 330 -17.30 13.06 2.72
C ASP A 330 -16.80 13.64 1.39
N ASP A 331 -15.47 13.85 1.24
CA ASP A 331 -14.84 14.31 0.00
C ASP A 331 -13.91 13.24 -0.60
N PRO A 332 -14.39 12.41 -1.54
CA PRO A 332 -13.57 11.38 -2.16
C PRO A 332 -12.34 11.91 -2.91
N LEU A 333 -12.40 13.12 -3.47
CA LEU A 333 -11.27 13.66 -4.24
C LEU A 333 -10.11 14.06 -3.32
N THR A 334 -10.41 14.66 -2.18
CA THR A 334 -9.41 14.96 -1.15
C THR A 334 -8.80 13.68 -0.58
N MET A 335 -9.63 12.67 -0.25
CA MET A 335 -9.14 11.36 0.17
C MET A 335 -8.22 10.72 -0.89
N TYR A 336 -8.57 10.83 -2.18
CA TYR A 336 -7.76 10.27 -3.26
C TYR A 336 -6.44 11.02 -3.45
N ALA A 337 -6.37 12.31 -3.12
CA ALA A 337 -5.14 13.10 -3.22
C ALA A 337 -4.03 12.59 -2.28
N ASN A 338 -4.36 11.90 -1.20
CA ASN A 338 -3.39 11.28 -0.30
C ASN A 338 -2.57 10.16 -0.97
N ASP A 339 -3.06 9.61 -2.08
CA ASP A 339 -2.38 8.57 -2.87
C ASP A 339 -1.42 9.14 -3.94
N LEU A 340 -1.22 10.47 -3.99
CA LEU A 340 -0.45 11.17 -5.04
C LEU A 340 0.95 10.59 -5.26
N LEU A 341 1.64 10.26 -4.18
CA LEU A 341 3.06 9.89 -4.19
C LEU A 341 3.28 8.37 -4.20
N THR A 342 2.25 7.59 -3.91
CA THR A 342 2.32 6.13 -3.82
C THR A 342 1.80 5.43 -5.07
N THR A 343 0.72 5.92 -5.69
CA THR A 343 0.10 5.29 -6.87
C THR A 343 1.02 5.15 -8.09
N PRO A 344 1.94 6.09 -8.40
CA PRO A 344 2.86 5.92 -9.52
C PRO A 344 3.76 4.68 -9.37
N VAL A 345 4.15 4.34 -8.15
CA VAL A 345 4.98 3.17 -7.82
C VAL A 345 4.22 1.87 -8.11
N ASN A 346 2.93 1.81 -7.77
CA ASN A 346 2.06 0.67 -8.08
C ASN A 346 1.83 0.53 -9.59
N LEU A 347 1.53 1.64 -10.28
CA LEU A 347 1.34 1.65 -11.72
C LEU A 347 2.58 1.17 -12.47
N ALA A 348 3.77 1.51 -11.98
CA ALA A 348 5.05 1.04 -12.54
C ALA A 348 5.44 -0.38 -12.10
N GLY A 349 4.74 -0.99 -11.13
CA GLY A 349 5.04 -2.32 -10.61
C GLY A 349 6.29 -2.41 -9.73
N LEU A 350 6.82 -1.26 -9.28
CA LEU A 350 8.09 -1.13 -8.56
C LEU A 350 7.96 -1.44 -7.06
N PRO A 351 9.05 -1.87 -6.41
CA PRO A 351 9.10 -1.96 -4.94
C PRO A 351 9.21 -0.57 -4.31
N GLY A 352 8.66 -0.42 -3.10
CA GLY A 352 8.79 0.81 -2.33
C GLY A 352 8.64 0.55 -0.84
N ILE A 353 9.55 1.12 -0.04
CA ILE A 353 9.55 1.05 1.41
C ILE A 353 9.32 2.43 2.00
N SER A 354 8.42 2.53 2.97
CA SER A 354 8.19 3.72 3.78
C SER A 354 8.86 3.56 5.14
N VAL A 355 9.61 4.57 5.56
CA VAL A 355 10.24 4.66 6.88
C VAL A 355 9.92 6.02 7.52
N PRO A 356 9.89 6.15 8.84
CA PRO A 356 9.70 7.45 9.50
C PRO A 356 10.84 8.43 9.17
N CYS A 357 10.53 9.74 8.98
CA CYS A 357 11.56 10.76 8.73
C CYS A 357 11.30 12.10 9.43
N GLY A 358 10.28 12.21 10.22
CA GLY A 358 9.93 13.43 10.94
C GLY A 358 8.64 13.29 11.71
N GLN A 359 8.28 14.34 12.42
CA GLN A 359 6.97 14.50 13.06
C GLN A 359 6.53 15.97 12.96
N PHE A 360 5.25 16.18 12.81
CA PHE A 360 4.64 17.49 12.92
C PHE A 360 3.41 17.41 13.82
N ASN A 361 3.37 18.25 14.85
CA ASN A 361 2.35 18.23 15.90
C ASN A 361 2.13 16.83 16.52
N GLY A 362 3.22 16.06 16.71
CA GLY A 362 3.17 14.69 17.25
C GLY A 362 2.79 13.62 16.24
N ARG A 363 2.39 13.97 15.03
CA ARG A 363 2.02 13.02 13.95
C ARG A 363 3.23 12.70 13.08
N PRO A 364 3.52 11.42 12.83
CA PRO A 364 4.66 11.00 12.02
C PRO A 364 4.59 11.46 10.56
N ILE A 365 5.78 11.60 9.95
CA ILE A 365 6.01 11.84 8.53
C ILE A 365 6.80 10.65 7.98
N GLY A 366 6.40 10.12 6.81
CA GLY A 366 7.06 9.01 6.15
C GLY A 366 7.89 9.44 4.94
N LEU A 367 9.10 8.89 4.86
CA LEU A 367 9.97 8.90 3.68
C LEU A 367 9.82 7.59 2.94
N GLN A 368 9.64 7.63 1.61
CA GLN A 368 9.69 6.41 0.83
C GLN A 368 10.95 6.33 -0.02
N PHE A 369 11.52 5.13 -0.08
CA PHE A 369 12.52 4.74 -1.07
C PHE A 369 11.87 3.81 -2.09
N ILE A 370 12.10 4.08 -3.38
CA ILE A 370 11.56 3.30 -4.50
C ILE A 370 12.75 2.70 -5.25
N GLY A 371 12.73 1.41 -5.51
CA GLY A 371 13.82 0.66 -6.12
C GLY A 371 13.53 0.16 -7.54
N LYS A 372 14.57 -0.38 -8.16
CA LYS A 372 14.48 -1.13 -9.41
C LYS A 372 13.61 -2.39 -9.19
N PRO A 373 12.95 -2.91 -10.23
CA PRO A 373 12.21 -4.16 -10.09
C PRO A 373 13.09 -5.27 -9.50
N PHE A 374 12.59 -5.94 -8.47
CA PHE A 374 13.24 -7.06 -7.77
C PHE A 374 14.55 -6.73 -7.05
N ASP A 375 14.84 -5.43 -6.81
CA ASP A 375 16.00 -4.97 -6.03
C ASP A 375 15.58 -4.43 -4.65
N GLU A 376 14.73 -5.16 -3.96
CA GLU A 376 14.32 -4.87 -2.58
C GLU A 376 15.53 -4.84 -1.62
N LYS A 377 16.57 -5.58 -1.95
CA LYS A 377 17.82 -5.65 -1.18
C LYS A 377 18.51 -4.29 -1.06
N THR A 378 18.62 -3.56 -2.18
CA THR A 378 19.16 -2.19 -2.18
C THR A 378 18.26 -1.25 -1.37
N LEU A 379 16.94 -1.41 -1.43
CA LEU A 379 16.01 -0.63 -0.61
C LEU A 379 16.22 -0.88 0.88
N TYR A 380 16.36 -2.11 1.31
CA TYR A 380 16.64 -2.44 2.71
C TYR A 380 17.97 -1.89 3.19
N ARG A 381 19.00 -1.93 2.33
CA ARG A 381 20.31 -1.34 2.63
C ARG A 381 20.22 0.16 2.89
N VAL A 382 19.59 0.92 1.99
CA VAL A 382 19.48 2.37 2.14
C VAL A 382 18.55 2.76 3.29
N ALA A 383 17.41 2.08 3.42
CA ALA A 383 16.45 2.33 4.49
C ALA A 383 17.04 2.05 5.88
N TYR A 384 17.82 0.97 6.03
CA TYR A 384 18.49 0.65 7.30
C TYR A 384 19.55 1.67 7.68
N GLN A 385 20.38 2.11 6.73
CA GLN A 385 21.38 3.15 6.99
C GLN A 385 20.72 4.47 7.40
N TYR A 386 19.60 4.83 6.77
CA TYR A 386 18.83 5.99 7.17
C TYR A 386 18.21 5.81 8.56
N GLU A 387 17.61 4.67 8.87
CA GLU A 387 16.99 4.35 10.16
C GLU A 387 17.97 4.44 11.33
N THR A 388 19.27 4.14 11.14
CA THR A 388 20.30 4.30 12.19
C THR A 388 20.50 5.76 12.62
N HIS A 389 20.08 6.72 11.81
CA HIS A 389 20.18 8.15 12.07
C HIS A 389 18.84 8.77 12.46
N TYR A 390 17.73 8.15 12.05
CA TYR A 390 16.40 8.59 12.40
C TYR A 390 15.49 7.40 12.71
N ASN A 391 15.02 7.32 13.94
CA ASN A 391 14.03 6.34 14.38
C ASN A 391 13.07 6.98 15.40
N LEU A 392 11.96 6.28 15.66
CA LEU A 392 10.94 6.74 16.62
C LEU A 392 10.95 5.92 17.92
N HIS A 393 12.06 5.29 18.31
CA HIS A 393 12.11 4.45 19.53
C HIS A 393 11.57 5.15 20.76
N ASP A 394 12.06 6.37 21.05
CA ASP A 394 11.60 7.16 22.21
C ASP A 394 10.14 7.59 22.12
N ALA A 395 9.60 7.69 20.90
CA ALA A 395 8.20 8.02 20.70
C ALA A 395 7.29 6.80 20.94
N TYR A 396 7.73 5.60 20.55
CA TYR A 396 7.00 4.37 20.81
C TYR A 396 6.87 4.03 22.30
N GLU A 397 7.85 4.42 23.13
CA GLU A 397 7.80 4.23 24.59
C GLU A 397 6.68 5.04 25.25
N LYS A 398 6.14 6.05 24.57
CA LYS A 398 5.06 6.91 25.04
C LYS A 398 3.67 6.50 24.59
N LEU A 399 3.58 5.50 23.70
CA LEU A 399 2.32 4.93 23.22
C LEU A 399 1.81 3.82 24.16
#